data_2a26cf3b6137173c22e946b99398f37c
#
_entry.id   2a26cf3b6137173c22e946b99398f37c
#
_cell.length_a   1.000
_cell.length_b   1.000
_cell.length_c   1.000
_cell.angle_alpha   90.00
_cell.angle_beta   90.00
_cell.angle_gamma   90.00
#
_symmetry.space_group_name_H-M   'P 1'
#
loop_
_entity.id
_entity.type
_entity.pdbx_description
1 polymer ?
#
loop_
_entity_poly.entity_id
_entity_poly.type
_entity_poly.pdbx_seq_one_letter_code
_entity_poly.pdbx_strand_id
1 'polypeptide(L)'
;YAAEPGDYYHDMFRWGNQRRSQGNMEAIWTFEMEYNRDVNGGTIDNPQQRRNWVPAFHKLDGMVNADSIGGRGNGRLRISNFVKYGLYEKGDIRNSNYNIRRVMWYNKPGFSKEVGIDAKGFLVDKDKGVRNVTLKTGDQVIPHEGDSLNVFYPHPTKWGAYDETDDFGYAVVKD
;
A
#
# COMPACT_ATOMS: atom_id res chain seq x y z
N TYR A 1 14.84 -11.39 13.49
CA TYR A 1 14.26 -10.76 12.31
C TYR A 1 15.24 -10.83 11.15
N ALA A 2 14.75 -11.03 9.93
CA ALA A 2 15.58 -10.85 8.75
C ALA A 2 15.94 -9.36 8.63
N ALA A 3 17.23 -9.07 8.49
CA ALA A 3 17.71 -7.69 8.33
C ALA A 3 17.40 -7.23 6.88
N GLU A 4 16.38 -6.44 6.74
CA GLU A 4 15.93 -5.87 5.48
C GLU A 4 15.98 -4.35 5.53
N PRO A 5 16.06 -3.64 4.40
CA PRO A 5 15.92 -2.20 4.39
C PRO A 5 14.59 -1.78 5.03
N GLY A 6 14.64 -1.11 6.16
CA GLY A 6 13.46 -0.73 6.91
C GLY A 6 13.80 -0.32 8.33
N ASP A 7 12.85 -0.50 9.21
CA ASP A 7 13.04 -0.38 10.64
C ASP A 7 12.45 -1.61 11.35
N TYR A 8 12.86 -1.84 12.60
CA TYR A 8 12.46 -3.04 13.34
C TYR A 8 10.94 -3.15 13.53
N TYR A 9 10.20 -2.04 13.55
CA TYR A 9 8.75 -2.08 13.63
C TYR A 9 8.13 -2.57 12.30
N HIS A 10 8.68 -2.14 11.16
CA HIS A 10 8.29 -2.65 9.84
C HIS A 10 8.59 -4.15 9.73
N ASP A 11 9.77 -4.56 10.17
CA ASP A 11 10.23 -5.95 10.07
C ASP A 11 9.34 -6.94 10.81
N MET A 12 8.68 -6.53 11.89
CA MET A 12 7.72 -7.38 12.61
C MET A 12 6.55 -7.85 11.76
N PHE A 13 6.22 -7.11 10.70
CA PHE A 13 5.07 -7.40 9.84
C PHE A 13 5.47 -8.00 8.49
N ARG A 14 6.76 -8.23 8.27
CA ARG A 14 7.22 -8.90 7.05
C ARG A 14 6.95 -10.39 7.13
N TRP A 15 6.79 -10.99 5.96
CA TRP A 15 6.66 -12.42 5.85
C TRP A 15 7.89 -13.13 6.47
N GLY A 16 7.65 -14.20 7.23
CA GLY A 16 8.69 -14.88 7.99
C GLY A 16 9.00 -14.30 9.37
N ASN A 17 8.42 -13.15 9.76
CA ASN A 17 8.61 -12.51 11.06
C ASN A 17 7.31 -12.32 11.85
N GLN A 18 6.20 -12.87 11.41
CA GLN A 18 4.88 -12.54 11.95
C GLN A 18 4.50 -13.37 13.18
N ARG A 19 5.10 -14.55 13.35
CA ARG A 19 4.77 -15.51 14.41
C ARG A 19 5.85 -15.53 15.51
N ARG A 20 5.46 -15.89 16.74
CA ARG A 20 6.44 -16.12 17.81
C ARG A 20 7.45 -17.22 17.46
N SER A 21 7.01 -18.28 16.79
CA SER A 21 7.86 -19.36 16.28
C SER A 21 8.89 -18.89 15.24
N GLN A 22 8.65 -17.76 14.60
CA GLN A 22 9.55 -17.09 13.66
C GLN A 22 10.42 -16.01 14.33
N GLY A 23 10.38 -15.88 15.66
CA GLY A 23 11.18 -14.94 16.43
C GLY A 23 10.48 -13.61 16.76
N ASN A 24 9.22 -13.42 16.41
CA ASN A 24 8.46 -12.22 16.79
C ASN A 24 7.98 -12.30 18.24
N MET A 25 8.83 -11.87 19.18
CA MET A 25 8.53 -11.91 20.61
C MET A 25 7.50 -10.84 21.04
N GLU A 26 7.24 -9.84 20.23
CA GLU A 26 6.20 -8.83 20.45
C GLU A 26 4.78 -9.39 20.27
N ALA A 27 4.62 -10.42 19.45
CA ALA A 27 3.33 -11.05 19.22
C ALA A 27 2.91 -11.87 20.46
N ILE A 28 1.83 -11.44 21.12
CA ILE A 28 1.22 -12.17 22.23
C ILE A 28 0.39 -13.34 21.68
N TRP A 29 -0.41 -13.06 20.68
CA TRP A 29 -1.26 -14.02 19.99
C TRP A 29 -1.46 -13.60 18.54
N THR A 30 -1.40 -14.56 17.62
CA THR A 30 -1.56 -14.33 16.19
C THR A 30 -2.79 -15.08 15.70
N PHE A 31 -3.69 -14.39 15.01
CA PHE A 31 -4.76 -15.02 14.28
C PHE A 31 -4.25 -15.34 12.87
N GLU A 32 -3.85 -16.59 12.67
CA GLU A 32 -3.20 -17.01 11.44
C GLU A 32 -4.23 -17.31 10.35
N MET A 33 -3.91 -16.87 9.13
CA MET A 33 -4.68 -17.16 7.92
C MET A 33 -3.71 -17.66 6.86
N GLU A 34 -3.99 -18.83 6.32
CA GLU A 34 -3.18 -19.44 5.26
C GLU A 34 -3.95 -19.43 3.94
N TYR A 35 -3.20 -19.28 2.85
CA TYR A 35 -3.72 -19.49 1.50
C TYR A 35 -3.73 -20.99 1.17
N ASN A 36 -4.44 -21.75 1.97
CA ASN A 36 -4.62 -23.18 1.73
C ASN A 36 -6.09 -23.55 1.96
N ARG A 37 -6.80 -23.82 0.87
CA ARG A 37 -8.21 -24.15 0.91
C ARG A 37 -8.51 -25.40 1.71
N ASP A 38 -7.63 -26.40 1.67
CA ASP A 38 -7.82 -27.66 2.39
C ASP A 38 -7.70 -27.46 3.90
N VAL A 39 -6.76 -26.62 4.34
CA VAL A 39 -6.56 -26.28 5.75
C VAL A 39 -7.68 -25.36 6.27
N ASN A 40 -8.12 -24.39 5.48
CA ASN A 40 -9.10 -23.38 5.87
C ASN A 40 -10.57 -23.80 5.62
N GLY A 41 -10.84 -25.06 5.34
CA GLY A 41 -12.18 -25.50 5.00
C GLY A 41 -12.72 -24.94 3.68
N GLY A 42 -11.85 -24.52 2.79
CA GLY A 42 -12.19 -24.05 1.45
C GLY A 42 -12.74 -22.62 1.36
N THR A 43 -12.77 -21.86 2.45
CA THR A 43 -13.53 -20.59 2.50
C THR A 43 -12.69 -19.33 2.54
N ILE A 44 -11.40 -19.38 2.90
CA ILE A 44 -10.55 -18.19 3.08
C ILE A 44 -9.35 -18.26 2.14
N ASP A 45 -9.57 -17.95 0.88
CA ASP A 45 -8.52 -17.78 -0.12
C ASP A 45 -8.17 -16.30 -0.36
N ASN A 46 -8.83 -15.37 0.32
CA ASN A 46 -8.69 -13.94 0.05
C ASN A 46 -8.98 -13.09 1.30
N PRO A 47 -8.01 -12.94 2.21
CA PRO A 47 -8.20 -12.16 3.43
C PRO A 47 -8.49 -10.69 3.12
N GLN A 48 -9.71 -10.26 3.42
CA GLN A 48 -10.20 -8.91 3.11
C GLN A 48 -9.53 -7.81 3.96
N GLN A 49 -9.00 -8.15 5.13
CA GLN A 49 -8.40 -7.19 6.05
C GLN A 49 -7.32 -6.35 5.38
N ARG A 50 -6.36 -7.00 4.72
CA ARG A 50 -5.31 -6.33 3.99
C ARG A 50 -5.86 -5.40 2.91
N ARG A 51 -6.74 -5.92 2.07
CA ARG A 51 -7.30 -5.18 0.93
C ARG A 51 -8.10 -3.95 1.35
N ASN A 52 -8.69 -3.98 2.53
CA ASN A 52 -9.46 -2.84 3.03
C ASN A 52 -8.56 -1.65 3.39
N TRP A 53 -7.34 -1.89 3.89
CA TRP A 53 -6.39 -0.85 4.26
C TRP A 53 -5.58 -0.31 3.08
N VAL A 54 -5.42 -1.08 2.02
CA VAL A 54 -4.69 -0.65 0.83
C VAL A 54 -5.62 0.16 -0.07
N PRO A 55 -5.20 1.35 -0.55
CA PRO A 55 -5.98 2.14 -1.50
C PRO A 55 -6.27 1.37 -2.79
N ALA A 56 -7.35 1.70 -3.46
CA ALA A 56 -7.69 1.14 -4.77
C ALA A 56 -6.86 1.80 -5.89
N PHE A 57 -5.54 1.90 -5.71
CA PHE A 57 -4.60 2.62 -6.57
C PHE A 57 -4.61 2.12 -8.02
N HIS A 58 -4.98 0.86 -8.26
CA HIS A 58 -5.13 0.29 -9.60
C HIS A 58 -6.22 0.96 -10.46
N LYS A 59 -7.03 1.82 -9.85
CA LYS A 59 -8.01 2.67 -10.57
C LYS A 59 -7.39 3.95 -11.12
N LEU A 60 -6.18 4.30 -10.66
CA LEU A 60 -5.43 5.43 -11.20
C LEU A 60 -4.86 5.05 -12.56
N ASP A 61 -5.02 5.94 -13.54
CA ASP A 61 -4.34 5.77 -14.82
C ASP A 61 -2.82 5.74 -14.62
N GLY A 62 -2.14 4.81 -15.26
CA GLY A 62 -0.69 4.61 -15.05
C GLY A 62 -0.31 3.74 -13.86
N MET A 63 -1.28 3.15 -13.14
CA MET A 63 -1.04 2.21 -12.05
C MET A 63 -1.55 0.81 -12.39
N VAL A 64 -0.80 -0.21 -11.99
CA VAL A 64 -1.20 -1.61 -12.03
C VAL A 64 -1.01 -2.25 -10.67
N ASN A 65 -1.70 -3.36 -10.41
CA ASN A 65 -1.49 -4.13 -9.19
C ASN A 65 -0.04 -4.59 -9.09
N ALA A 66 0.55 -4.47 -7.91
CA ALA A 66 1.87 -4.99 -7.60
C ALA A 66 1.95 -5.33 -6.11
N ASP A 67 2.60 -6.43 -5.77
CA ASP A 67 2.83 -6.88 -4.39
C ASP A 67 3.65 -5.87 -3.61
N SER A 68 4.66 -5.27 -4.21
CA SER A 68 5.49 -4.21 -3.62
C SER A 68 4.71 -3.01 -3.08
N ILE A 69 3.47 -2.82 -3.51
CA ILE A 69 2.58 -1.77 -3.04
C ILE A 69 1.29 -2.32 -2.39
N GLY A 70 1.27 -3.61 -2.05
CA GLY A 70 0.21 -4.25 -1.29
C GLY A 70 -0.85 -4.97 -2.13
N GLY A 71 -0.58 -5.25 -3.40
CA GLY A 71 -1.49 -5.95 -4.29
C GLY A 71 -2.75 -5.12 -4.57
N ARG A 72 -3.85 -5.77 -4.89
CA ARG A 72 -5.12 -5.11 -5.21
C ARG A 72 -5.84 -4.61 -3.95
N GLY A 73 -5.88 -3.29 -3.75
CA GLY A 73 -6.60 -2.65 -2.64
C GLY A 73 -8.08 -2.40 -2.91
N ASN A 74 -8.89 -2.37 -1.85
CA ASN A 74 -10.31 -1.98 -1.89
C ASN A 74 -10.54 -0.54 -1.45
N GLY A 75 -9.61 0.07 -0.70
CA GLY A 75 -9.69 1.45 -0.28
C GLY A 75 -10.84 1.77 0.68
N ARG A 76 -11.20 0.84 1.58
CA ARG A 76 -12.34 1.00 2.49
C ARG A 76 -11.99 1.57 3.85
N LEU A 77 -10.76 1.34 4.32
CA LEU A 77 -10.29 1.78 5.63
C LEU A 77 -9.11 2.74 5.46
N ARG A 78 -9.09 3.79 6.25
CA ARG A 78 -8.01 4.80 6.27
C ARG A 78 -7.57 5.09 7.69
N ILE A 79 -6.29 5.39 7.86
CA ILE A 79 -5.83 5.98 9.12
C ILE A 79 -6.45 7.38 9.28
N SER A 80 -6.88 7.70 10.50
CA SER A 80 -7.49 8.99 10.79
C SER A 80 -6.49 10.15 10.63
N ASN A 81 -7.00 11.37 10.49
CA ASN A 81 -6.13 12.55 10.45
C ASN A 81 -5.34 12.73 11.75
N PHE A 82 -5.91 12.33 12.88
CA PHE A 82 -5.19 12.31 14.16
C PHE A 82 -3.95 11.40 14.09
N VAL A 83 -4.07 10.17 13.56
CA VAL A 83 -2.93 9.26 13.39
C VAL A 83 -1.91 9.83 12.41
N LYS A 84 -2.35 10.46 11.33
CA LYS A 84 -1.44 11.04 10.32
C LYS A 84 -0.59 12.20 10.82
N TYR A 85 -1.18 13.05 11.65
CA TYR A 85 -0.62 14.38 11.94
C TYR A 85 -0.46 14.70 13.43
N GLY A 86 -1.10 13.96 14.33
CA GLY A 86 -1.15 14.30 15.75
C GLY A 86 -0.75 13.20 16.73
N LEU A 87 -0.72 11.94 16.32
CA LEU A 87 -0.45 10.84 17.24
C LEU A 87 1.03 10.63 17.51
N TYR A 88 1.86 10.77 16.48
CA TYR A 88 3.26 10.38 16.58
C TYR A 88 4.16 11.60 16.78
N GLU A 89 5.06 11.50 17.75
CA GLU A 89 6.11 12.48 17.98
C GLU A 89 7.19 12.40 16.88
N LYS A 90 7.98 13.45 16.80
CA LYS A 90 9.12 13.48 15.87
C LYS A 90 10.11 12.37 16.23
N GLY A 91 10.43 11.52 15.26
CA GLY A 91 11.35 10.40 15.43
C GLY A 91 10.68 9.08 15.81
N ASP A 92 9.36 9.05 15.99
CA ASP A 92 8.63 7.79 16.20
C ASP A 92 8.71 6.94 14.91
N ILE A 93 9.35 5.78 15.02
CA ILE A 93 9.56 4.89 13.87
C ILE A 93 8.26 4.37 13.28
N ARG A 94 7.17 4.26 14.06
CA ARG A 94 5.86 3.84 13.55
C ARG A 94 5.31 4.80 12.49
N ASN A 95 5.82 6.04 12.48
CA ASN A 95 5.49 7.08 11.52
C ASN A 95 6.47 7.18 10.34
N SER A 96 7.41 6.26 10.25
CA SER A 96 8.37 6.23 9.15
C SER A 96 7.70 5.94 7.80
N ASN A 97 8.39 6.22 6.70
CA ASN A 97 7.91 5.88 5.35
C ASN A 97 7.87 4.36 5.09
N TYR A 98 8.57 3.56 5.90
CA TYR A 98 8.48 2.11 5.88
C TYR A 98 7.15 1.61 6.45
N ASN A 99 6.57 2.32 7.43
CA ASN A 99 5.36 1.91 8.14
C ASN A 99 4.09 2.59 7.62
N ILE A 100 4.22 3.80 7.08
CA ILE A 100 3.11 4.52 6.44
C ILE A 100 3.56 4.99 5.07
N ARG A 101 3.03 4.36 4.05
CA ARG A 101 3.28 4.77 2.66
C ARG A 101 2.50 6.04 2.35
N ARG A 102 3.22 7.10 2.01
CA ARG A 102 2.65 8.41 1.67
C ARG A 102 2.80 8.78 0.21
N VAL A 103 3.74 8.11 -0.47
CA VAL A 103 4.10 8.40 -1.86
C VAL A 103 4.00 7.11 -2.66
N MET A 104 3.53 7.22 -3.88
CA MET A 104 3.50 6.14 -4.87
C MET A 104 4.11 6.64 -6.17
N TRP A 105 4.56 5.73 -7.01
CA TRP A 105 5.11 6.00 -8.33
C TRP A 105 4.32 5.24 -9.38
N TYR A 106 4.11 5.84 -10.54
CA TYR A 106 3.47 5.17 -11.67
C TYR A 106 4.26 3.92 -12.05
N ASN A 107 3.62 2.76 -12.00
CA ASN A 107 4.26 1.47 -12.17
C ASN A 107 3.77 0.69 -13.40
N LYS A 108 2.86 1.25 -14.21
CA LYS A 108 2.41 0.62 -15.45
C LYS A 108 3.51 0.72 -16.51
N PRO A 109 4.00 -0.41 -17.07
CA PRO A 109 5.02 -0.39 -18.10
C PRO A 109 4.59 0.43 -19.32
N GLY A 110 5.49 1.31 -19.83
CA GLY A 110 5.22 2.13 -21.00
C GLY A 110 4.18 3.24 -20.80
N PHE A 111 3.78 3.52 -19.56
CA PHE A 111 2.88 4.64 -19.29
C PHE A 111 3.54 5.97 -19.67
N SER A 112 2.82 6.74 -20.47
CA SER A 112 3.16 8.13 -20.80
C SER A 112 1.86 8.89 -21.08
N LYS A 113 1.63 9.98 -20.37
CA LYS A 113 0.40 10.79 -20.53
C LYS A 113 0.68 12.25 -20.29
N GLU A 114 0.25 13.11 -21.23
CA GLU A 114 0.30 14.56 -21.06
C GLU A 114 -0.97 15.02 -20.33
N VAL A 115 -0.78 15.79 -19.24
CA VAL A 115 -1.84 16.24 -18.32
C VAL A 115 -1.61 17.69 -17.92
N GLY A 116 -2.65 18.37 -17.45
CA GLY A 116 -2.56 19.64 -16.76
C GLY A 116 -2.34 19.43 -15.26
N ILE A 117 -1.69 20.39 -14.62
CA ILE A 117 -1.61 20.53 -13.15
C ILE A 117 -2.26 21.85 -12.78
N ASP A 118 -3.21 21.82 -11.86
CA ASP A 118 -3.86 23.03 -11.35
C ASP A 118 -3.00 23.81 -10.35
N ALA A 119 -3.48 24.95 -9.91
CA ALA A 119 -2.77 25.82 -8.95
C ALA A 119 -2.57 25.17 -7.56
N LYS A 120 -3.34 24.13 -7.22
CA LYS A 120 -3.24 23.36 -5.97
C LYS A 120 -2.30 22.16 -6.10
N GLY A 121 -1.85 21.82 -7.33
CA GLY A 121 -0.99 20.68 -7.60
C GLY A 121 -1.72 19.38 -7.93
N PHE A 122 -3.03 19.42 -8.22
CA PHE A 122 -3.80 18.27 -8.63
C PHE A 122 -3.80 18.08 -10.15
N LEU A 123 -4.00 16.81 -10.58
CA LEU A 123 -4.22 16.49 -11.98
C LEU A 123 -5.55 17.07 -12.47
N VAL A 124 -5.48 17.68 -13.64
CA VAL A 124 -6.63 18.17 -14.40
C VAL A 124 -6.43 17.87 -15.88
N ASP A 125 -7.46 18.13 -16.69
CA ASP A 125 -7.33 18.06 -18.13
C ASP A 125 -6.26 19.06 -18.62
N LYS A 126 -5.57 18.73 -19.70
CA LYS A 126 -4.47 19.52 -20.25
C LYS A 126 -4.80 21.00 -20.46
N ASP A 127 -6.02 21.28 -20.88
CA ASP A 127 -6.54 22.63 -21.18
C ASP A 127 -6.99 23.42 -19.94
N LYS A 128 -7.06 22.76 -18.77
CA LYS A 128 -7.47 23.35 -17.48
C LYS A 128 -6.32 23.58 -16.50
N GLY A 129 -5.12 23.11 -16.84
CA GLY A 129 -3.94 23.24 -15.99
C GLY A 129 -3.31 24.62 -16.07
N VAL A 130 -2.69 25.07 -14.97
CA VAL A 130 -1.78 26.24 -14.96
C VAL A 130 -0.42 25.90 -15.59
N ARG A 131 -0.10 24.61 -15.67
CA ARG A 131 1.06 24.07 -16.40
C ARG A 131 0.75 22.67 -16.91
N ASN A 132 1.42 22.26 -17.98
CA ASN A 132 1.34 20.92 -18.53
C ASN A 132 2.59 20.13 -18.20
N VAL A 133 2.41 18.84 -17.94
CA VAL A 133 3.48 17.88 -17.69
C VAL A 133 3.21 16.58 -18.43
N THR A 134 4.26 15.86 -18.80
CA THR A 134 4.15 14.50 -19.31
C THR A 134 4.52 13.53 -18.19
N LEU A 135 3.55 12.81 -17.66
CA LEU A 135 3.74 11.77 -16.65
C LEU A 135 4.21 10.48 -17.33
N LYS A 136 5.13 9.77 -16.68
CA LYS A 136 5.71 8.51 -17.17
C LYS A 136 5.80 7.47 -16.06
N THR A 137 6.02 6.23 -16.44
CA THR A 137 6.42 5.17 -15.50
C THR A 137 7.63 5.63 -14.69
N GLY A 138 7.56 5.49 -13.36
CA GLY A 138 8.60 5.93 -12.42
C GLY A 138 8.42 7.35 -11.89
N ASP A 139 7.55 8.17 -12.46
CA ASP A 139 7.22 9.47 -11.88
C ASP A 139 6.34 9.32 -10.63
N GLN A 140 6.44 10.28 -9.72
CA GLN A 140 5.57 10.31 -8.55
C GLN A 140 4.11 10.49 -8.97
N VAL A 141 3.23 9.70 -8.36
CA VAL A 141 1.79 9.80 -8.60
C VAL A 141 1.27 11.13 -8.09
N ILE A 142 0.57 11.85 -8.98
CA ILE A 142 -0.17 13.06 -8.66
C ILE A 142 -1.67 12.69 -8.73
N PRO A 143 -2.46 12.91 -7.65
CA PRO A 143 -3.87 12.57 -7.64
C PRO A 143 -4.72 13.66 -8.31
N HIS A 144 -5.92 13.31 -8.76
CA HIS A 144 -7.00 14.28 -8.97
C HIS A 144 -7.55 14.78 -7.63
N GLU A 145 -8.16 15.96 -7.62
CA GLU A 145 -8.92 16.42 -6.46
C GLU A 145 -10.04 15.40 -6.17
N GLY A 146 -10.09 14.86 -4.95
CA GLY A 146 -11.05 13.82 -4.55
C GLY A 146 -10.54 12.38 -4.60
N ASP A 147 -9.43 12.06 -5.25
CA ASP A 147 -8.83 10.72 -5.26
C ASP A 147 -8.44 10.23 -3.86
N SER A 148 -8.23 11.17 -2.93
CA SER A 148 -7.96 10.88 -1.52
C SER A 148 -9.10 10.15 -0.80
N LEU A 149 -10.26 9.97 -1.43
CA LEU A 149 -11.39 9.28 -0.81
C LEU A 149 -11.17 7.77 -0.71
N ASN A 150 -10.68 7.11 -1.76
CA ASN A 150 -10.48 5.67 -1.75
C ASN A 150 -9.37 5.16 -2.66
N VAL A 151 -8.78 6.02 -3.48
CA VAL A 151 -7.85 5.64 -4.54
C VAL A 151 -6.41 5.99 -4.19
N PHE A 152 -6.20 7.15 -3.53
CA PHE A 152 -4.89 7.65 -3.18
C PHE A 152 -4.89 8.31 -1.80
N TYR A 153 -4.30 7.66 -0.80
CA TYR A 153 -4.14 8.20 0.56
C TYR A 153 -3.00 7.49 1.31
N PRO A 154 -2.41 8.13 2.34
CA PRO A 154 -1.45 7.45 3.21
C PRO A 154 -2.06 6.22 3.88
N HIS A 155 -1.35 5.09 3.83
CA HIS A 155 -1.84 3.83 4.37
C HIS A 155 -0.72 3.03 5.06
N PRO A 156 -1.07 2.17 6.05
CA PRO A 156 -0.10 1.31 6.69
C PRO A 156 0.46 0.28 5.71
N THR A 157 1.78 0.10 5.71
CA THR A 157 2.46 -0.87 4.83
C THR A 157 2.36 -2.31 5.35
N LYS A 158 2.15 -2.51 6.64
CA LYS A 158 2.06 -3.85 7.25
C LYS A 158 1.00 -4.76 6.61
N TRP A 159 -0.01 -4.20 5.99
CA TRP A 159 -1.05 -4.93 5.28
C TRP A 159 -0.71 -5.22 3.82
N GLY A 160 0.41 -4.70 3.35
CA GLY A 160 0.86 -4.83 1.98
C GLY A 160 2.29 -5.33 1.83
N ALA A 161 2.90 -5.81 2.91
CA ALA A 161 4.29 -6.30 2.90
C ALA A 161 4.35 -7.78 2.55
N TYR A 162 4.01 -8.12 1.31
CA TYR A 162 4.07 -9.48 0.78
C TYR A 162 5.08 -9.56 -0.36
N ASP A 163 5.65 -10.73 -0.53
CA ASP A 163 6.68 -10.96 -1.56
C ASP A 163 6.07 -11.32 -2.92
N GLU A 164 4.82 -11.78 -2.94
CA GLU A 164 4.15 -12.22 -4.17
C GLU A 164 2.67 -11.82 -4.22
N THR A 165 2.15 -11.79 -5.43
CA THR A 165 0.72 -11.72 -5.71
C THR A 165 0.30 -12.94 -6.52
N ASP A 166 -0.95 -13.37 -6.35
CA ASP A 166 -1.57 -14.37 -7.22
C ASP A 166 -1.91 -13.76 -8.60
N ASP A 167 -2.43 -14.59 -9.51
CA ASP A 167 -2.82 -14.19 -10.87
C ASP A 167 -3.88 -13.08 -10.90
N PHE A 168 -4.57 -12.86 -9.78
CA PHE A 168 -5.56 -11.79 -9.61
C PHE A 168 -4.99 -10.53 -8.96
N GLY A 169 -3.69 -10.49 -8.66
CA GLY A 169 -3.03 -9.38 -7.99
C GLY A 169 -3.30 -9.31 -6.48
N TYR A 170 -3.65 -10.43 -5.85
CA TYR A 170 -3.73 -10.55 -4.40
C TYR A 170 -2.38 -10.99 -3.85
N ALA A 171 -1.97 -10.42 -2.74
CA ALA A 171 -0.77 -10.89 -2.08
C ALA A 171 -0.97 -12.32 -1.57
N VAL A 172 -0.02 -13.16 -1.87
CA VAL A 172 0.02 -14.55 -1.43
C VAL A 172 0.79 -14.61 -0.11
N VAL A 173 0.21 -15.22 0.90
CA VAL A 173 0.91 -15.57 2.14
C VAL A 173 1.54 -16.94 1.89
N LYS A 174 2.86 -17.00 1.88
CA LYS A 174 3.60 -18.27 1.81
C LYS A 174 3.87 -18.78 3.22
N ASP A 175 3.84 -20.08 3.36
CA ASP A 175 4.23 -20.81 4.58
C ASP A 175 5.74 -20.80 4.81
#